data_bc6053b71e327ae8d7531b2dedfdf0aa
#
_entry.id   bc6053b71e327ae8d7531b2dedfdf0aa
#
_cell.length_a   1.000
_cell.length_b   1.000
_cell.length_c   1.000
_cell.angle_alpha   90.00
_cell.angle_beta   90.00
_cell.angle_gamma   90.00
#
_symmetry.space_group_name_H-M   'P 1'
#
loop_
_entity.id
_entity.type
_entity.pdbx_description
1 polymer ?
#
loop_
_entity_poly.entity_id
_entity_poly.type
_entity_poly.pdbx_seq_one_letter_code
_entity_poly.pdbx_strand_id
1 'polypeptide(L)'
;MKFIEIPECWKLSVMYKADGLSRSINVKYKTKELAEQEMRKQWKEFCKKYNVAEKDCEKFGTFFQYAKNGLIYISDVQRTDAEHIYEEPIDIAAPCGSLVQPMGHPDVTLQLATPLIKDDCFSSRILEGEMPKDVKGWVVLSDTEEKEKRKELGEL
;
A
#
# COMPACT_ATOMS: atom_id res chain seq x y z
N MET A 1 3.74 -15.60 37.75
CA MET A 1 3.82 -15.60 36.27
C MET A 1 3.35 -14.25 35.76
N LYS A 2 4.20 -13.54 35.04
CA LYS A 2 3.81 -12.28 34.42
C LYS A 2 3.33 -12.53 33.02
N PHE A 3 2.10 -12.13 32.72
CA PHE A 3 1.57 -12.16 31.35
C PHE A 3 1.95 -10.85 30.66
N ILE A 4 2.49 -10.96 29.45
CA ILE A 4 2.74 -9.80 28.60
C ILE A 4 1.45 -9.54 27.84
N GLU A 5 0.81 -8.40 28.10
CA GLU A 5 -0.34 -7.98 27.31
C GLU A 5 0.14 -7.43 25.99
N ILE A 6 -0.34 -8.03 24.90
CA ILE A 6 -0.13 -7.47 23.57
C ILE A 6 -1.16 -6.37 23.38
N PRO A 7 -0.75 -5.14 23.08
CA PRO A 7 -1.70 -4.05 22.95
C PRO A 7 -2.68 -4.28 21.79
N GLU A 8 -3.94 -3.96 22.04
CA GLU A 8 -4.95 -4.01 21.00
C GLU A 8 -4.73 -2.86 20.02
N CYS A 9 -4.96 -3.12 18.76
CA CYS A 9 -4.84 -2.12 17.71
C CYS A 9 -5.89 -2.35 16.62
N TRP A 10 -5.92 -1.44 15.67
CA TRP A 10 -6.87 -1.47 14.58
C TRP A 10 -6.11 -1.61 13.26
N LYS A 11 -6.37 -2.70 12.56
CA LYS A 11 -5.72 -2.99 11.29
C LYS A 11 -6.55 -2.46 10.14
N LEU A 12 -5.95 -1.60 9.33
CA LEU A 12 -6.49 -1.20 8.05
C LEU A 12 -5.97 -2.17 6.99
N SER A 13 -6.88 -2.79 6.27
CA SER A 13 -6.56 -3.61 5.10
C SER A 13 -7.18 -2.96 3.88
N VAL A 14 -6.36 -2.66 2.89
CA VAL A 14 -6.79 -2.14 1.59
C VAL A 14 -6.22 -3.06 0.53
N MET A 15 -7.06 -3.47 -0.40
CA MET A 15 -6.63 -4.24 -1.55
C MET A 15 -7.36 -3.73 -2.78
N TYR A 16 -6.64 -3.46 -3.87
CA TYR A 16 -7.28 -3.08 -5.10
C TYR A 16 -6.53 -3.60 -6.31
N LYS A 17 -7.27 -3.72 -7.39
CA LYS A 17 -6.74 -4.11 -8.68
C LYS A 17 -7.26 -3.15 -9.74
N ALA A 18 -6.33 -2.59 -10.51
CA ALA A 18 -6.65 -1.63 -11.57
C ALA A 18 -5.72 -1.89 -12.75
N ASP A 19 -6.29 -2.01 -13.95
CA ASP A 19 -5.52 -2.24 -15.18
C ASP A 19 -4.56 -3.44 -15.10
N GLY A 20 -4.93 -4.48 -14.37
CA GLY A 20 -4.10 -5.67 -14.15
C GLY A 20 -3.02 -5.52 -13.09
N LEU A 21 -2.88 -4.35 -12.49
CA LEU A 21 -1.93 -4.10 -11.40
C LEU A 21 -2.61 -4.31 -10.05
N SER A 22 -1.99 -5.10 -9.19
CA SER A 22 -2.50 -5.39 -7.84
C SER A 22 -1.75 -4.59 -6.78
N ARG A 23 -2.51 -4.06 -5.82
CA ARG A 23 -1.96 -3.26 -4.71
C ARG A 23 -2.59 -3.68 -3.39
N SER A 24 -1.85 -3.55 -2.32
CA SER A 24 -2.39 -3.78 -0.98
C SER A 24 -1.71 -2.89 0.06
N ILE A 25 -2.43 -2.62 1.15
CA ILE A 25 -1.93 -1.92 2.31
C ILE A 25 -2.43 -2.66 3.54
N ASN A 26 -1.52 -3.00 4.44
CA ASN A 26 -1.82 -3.56 5.74
C ASN A 26 -1.08 -2.75 6.78
N VAL A 27 -1.80 -1.92 7.51
CA VAL A 27 -1.21 -1.02 8.51
C VAL A 27 -2.04 -1.06 9.78
N LYS A 28 -1.35 -1.03 10.91
CA LYS A 28 -1.99 -1.12 12.23
C LYS A 28 -1.84 0.19 12.98
N TYR A 29 -2.96 0.69 13.48
CA TYR A 29 -3.05 1.95 14.20
C TYR A 29 -3.50 1.72 15.63
N LYS A 30 -3.07 2.59 16.53
CA LYS A 30 -3.43 2.54 17.94
C LYS A 30 -4.93 2.78 18.16
N THR A 31 -5.56 3.62 17.34
CA THR A 31 -6.97 3.95 17.49
C THR A 31 -7.77 3.61 16.23
N LYS A 32 -9.04 3.32 16.41
CA LYS A 32 -9.97 3.08 15.31
C LYS A 32 -10.11 4.31 14.41
N GLU A 33 -10.11 5.49 15.01
CA GLU A 33 -10.24 6.77 14.32
C GLU A 33 -9.10 7.00 13.32
N LEU A 34 -7.87 6.68 13.72
CA LEU A 34 -6.70 6.78 12.81
C LEU A 34 -6.83 5.82 11.63
N ALA A 35 -7.23 4.57 11.90
CA ALA A 35 -7.43 3.57 10.86
C ALA A 35 -8.55 3.98 9.88
N GLU A 36 -9.67 4.46 10.39
CA GLU A 36 -10.79 4.92 9.57
C GLU A 36 -10.44 6.17 8.77
N GLN A 37 -9.67 7.08 9.34
CA GLN A 37 -9.19 8.28 8.65
C GLN A 37 -8.33 7.89 7.46
N GLU A 38 -7.39 6.97 7.64
CA GLU A 38 -6.55 6.49 6.55
C GLU A 38 -7.35 5.70 5.52
N MET A 39 -8.34 4.93 5.96
CA MET A 39 -9.25 4.21 5.05
C MET A 39 -9.96 5.17 4.10
N ARG A 40 -10.52 6.27 4.63
CA ARG A 40 -11.18 7.29 3.81
C ARG A 40 -10.20 7.98 2.87
N LYS A 41 -8.99 8.27 3.34
CA LYS A 41 -7.93 8.89 2.53
C LYS A 41 -7.56 7.99 1.36
N GLN A 42 -7.37 6.69 1.60
CA GLN A 42 -7.01 5.73 0.55
C GLN A 42 -8.11 5.60 -0.50
N TRP A 43 -9.38 5.57 -0.07
CA TRP A 43 -10.51 5.56 -1.01
C TRP A 43 -10.54 6.82 -1.88
N LYS A 44 -10.34 8.00 -1.30
CA LYS A 44 -10.30 9.25 -2.05
C LYS A 44 -9.16 9.29 -3.06
N GLU A 45 -7.98 8.81 -2.68
CA GLU A 45 -6.84 8.73 -3.57
C GLU A 45 -7.10 7.79 -4.75
N PHE A 46 -7.71 6.63 -4.49
CA PHE A 46 -8.11 5.68 -5.52
C PHE A 46 -9.11 6.32 -6.50
N CYS A 47 -10.13 6.97 -5.98
CA CYS A 47 -11.14 7.65 -6.79
C CYS A 47 -10.53 8.74 -7.67
N LYS A 48 -9.62 9.51 -7.13
CA LYS A 48 -8.93 10.57 -7.86
C LYS A 48 -8.06 9.98 -8.97
N LYS A 49 -7.31 8.93 -8.66
CA LYS A 49 -6.39 8.30 -9.61
C LYS A 49 -7.11 7.63 -10.78
N TYR A 50 -8.21 6.95 -10.50
CA TYR A 50 -8.92 6.14 -11.50
C TYR A 50 -10.25 6.74 -11.97
N ASN A 51 -10.51 8.00 -11.63
CA ASN A 51 -11.72 8.73 -12.02
C ASN A 51 -13.01 8.02 -11.62
N VAL A 52 -13.11 7.65 -10.36
CA VAL A 52 -14.29 7.01 -9.77
C VAL A 52 -15.00 8.01 -8.85
N ALA A 53 -16.33 8.02 -8.86
CA ALA A 53 -17.09 8.85 -7.94
C ALA A 53 -17.03 8.26 -6.52
N GLU A 54 -16.69 9.08 -5.52
CA GLU A 54 -16.54 8.62 -4.13
C GLU A 54 -17.81 7.97 -3.58
N LYS A 55 -18.97 8.41 -4.03
CA LYS A 55 -20.29 7.89 -3.62
C LYS A 55 -20.61 6.51 -4.16
N ASP A 56 -19.85 6.01 -5.13
CA ASP A 56 -20.15 4.75 -5.82
C ASP A 56 -19.68 3.50 -5.05
N CYS A 57 -19.02 3.65 -3.92
CA CYS A 57 -18.65 2.49 -3.13
C CYS A 57 -19.81 1.97 -2.28
N GLU A 58 -19.89 0.66 -2.14
CA GLU A 58 -20.79 0.04 -1.19
C GLU A 58 -20.14 0.04 0.18
N LYS A 59 -20.86 0.48 1.21
CA LYS A 59 -20.36 0.59 2.57
C LYS A 59 -21.15 -0.29 3.52
N PHE A 60 -20.45 -1.15 4.24
CA PHE A 60 -21.02 -2.04 5.26
C PHE A 60 -20.27 -1.80 6.56
N GLY A 61 -20.69 -0.83 7.37
CA GLY A 61 -19.96 -0.44 8.56
C GLY A 61 -18.57 0.12 8.20
N THR A 62 -17.51 -0.57 8.59
CA THR A 62 -16.12 -0.20 8.28
C THR A 62 -15.59 -0.90 7.02
N PHE A 63 -16.44 -1.59 6.30
CA PHE A 63 -16.08 -2.30 5.07
C PHE A 63 -16.52 -1.49 3.85
N PHE A 64 -15.58 -1.19 2.94
CA PHE A 64 -15.83 -0.50 1.69
C PHE A 64 -15.55 -1.43 0.52
N GLN A 65 -16.46 -1.49 -0.43
CA GLN A 65 -16.33 -2.35 -1.60
C GLN A 65 -16.72 -1.59 -2.87
N TYR A 66 -15.92 -1.74 -3.91
CA TYR A 66 -16.21 -1.22 -5.24
C TYR A 66 -15.74 -2.23 -6.27
N ALA A 67 -16.57 -2.53 -7.27
CA ALA A 67 -16.20 -3.39 -8.39
C ALA A 67 -16.97 -2.94 -9.62
N LYS A 68 -16.28 -2.35 -10.59
CA LYS A 68 -16.89 -1.86 -11.82
C LYS A 68 -15.81 -1.60 -12.88
N ASN A 69 -16.10 -1.92 -14.13
CA ASN A 69 -15.22 -1.62 -15.27
C ASN A 69 -13.78 -2.13 -15.12
N GLY A 70 -13.62 -3.32 -14.53
CA GLY A 70 -12.29 -3.90 -14.32
C GLY A 70 -11.53 -3.36 -13.12
N LEU A 71 -12.09 -2.39 -12.41
CA LEU A 71 -11.54 -1.87 -11.16
C LEU A 71 -12.16 -2.59 -9.98
N ILE A 72 -11.32 -3.04 -9.05
CA ILE A 72 -11.77 -3.70 -7.81
C ILE A 72 -11.07 -3.02 -6.64
N TYR A 73 -11.84 -2.64 -5.62
CA TYR A 73 -11.32 -2.03 -4.41
C TYR A 73 -12.06 -2.58 -3.21
N ILE A 74 -11.31 -3.02 -2.22
CA ILE A 74 -11.86 -3.52 -0.95
C ILE A 74 -11.02 -2.93 0.18
N SER A 75 -11.68 -2.37 1.19
CA SER A 75 -11.00 -1.96 2.39
C SER A 75 -11.82 -2.29 3.63
N ASP A 76 -11.14 -2.52 4.74
CA ASP A 76 -11.76 -2.88 6.01
C ASP A 76 -10.88 -2.43 7.17
N VAL A 77 -11.52 -2.15 8.31
CA VAL A 77 -10.83 -1.86 9.57
C VAL A 77 -11.28 -2.90 10.58
N GLN A 78 -10.33 -3.66 11.11
CA GLN A 78 -10.58 -4.72 12.06
C GLN A 78 -9.73 -4.57 13.31
N ARG A 79 -10.29 -4.91 14.46
CA ARG A 79 -9.56 -4.98 15.70
C ARG A 79 -8.62 -6.20 15.67
N THR A 80 -7.38 -6.01 16.11
CA THR A 80 -6.38 -7.07 16.13
C THR A 80 -5.33 -6.78 17.20
N ASP A 81 -4.39 -7.68 17.35
CA ASP A 81 -3.22 -7.51 18.21
C ASP A 81 -1.99 -7.37 17.33
N ALA A 82 -1.05 -6.50 17.71
CA ALA A 82 0.16 -6.32 16.94
C ALA A 82 1.30 -5.73 17.77
N GLU A 83 2.52 -5.98 17.31
CA GLU A 83 3.73 -5.42 17.93
C GLU A 83 4.08 -4.05 17.34
N HIS A 84 3.86 -3.85 16.04
CA HIS A 84 4.17 -2.60 15.36
C HIS A 84 2.89 -1.81 15.09
N ILE A 85 2.70 -0.73 15.83
CA ILE A 85 1.47 0.06 15.84
C ILE A 85 1.81 1.53 15.66
N TYR A 86 1.14 2.20 14.72
CA TYR A 86 1.29 3.63 14.50
C TYR A 86 0.35 4.41 15.43
N GLU A 87 0.88 5.41 16.11
CA GLU A 87 0.12 6.25 17.03
C GLU A 87 -0.34 7.56 16.40
N GLU A 88 0.18 7.89 15.22
CA GLU A 88 -0.13 9.13 14.49
C GLU A 88 -0.43 8.82 13.02
N PRO A 89 -1.05 9.76 12.29
CA PRO A 89 -1.21 9.61 10.85
C PRO A 89 0.15 9.42 10.19
N ILE A 90 0.21 8.57 9.17
CA ILE A 90 1.45 8.27 8.45
C ILE A 90 1.29 8.65 6.98
N ASP A 91 2.43 8.87 6.32
CA ASP A 91 2.49 9.17 4.90
C ASP A 91 2.90 7.91 4.14
N ILE A 92 1.94 7.33 3.43
CA ILE A 92 2.16 6.14 2.60
C ILE A 92 2.46 6.59 1.18
N ALA A 93 3.73 6.52 0.79
CA ALA A 93 4.17 6.94 -0.54
C ALA A 93 3.78 5.96 -1.63
N ALA A 94 3.75 4.66 -1.32
CA ALA A 94 3.35 3.63 -2.26
C ALA A 94 2.84 2.38 -1.55
N PRO A 95 1.80 1.72 -2.08
CA PRO A 95 1.30 0.46 -1.52
C PRO A 95 2.18 -0.73 -1.90
N CYS A 96 1.92 -1.88 -1.27
CA CYS A 96 2.53 -3.15 -1.65
C CYS A 96 2.23 -3.48 -3.11
N GLY A 97 3.17 -4.10 -3.78
CA GLY A 97 3.06 -4.47 -5.19
C GLY A 97 3.61 -3.42 -6.14
N SER A 98 3.78 -2.17 -5.69
CA SER A 98 4.37 -1.11 -6.51
C SER A 98 5.83 -1.41 -6.85
N LEU A 99 6.27 -0.97 -8.04
CA LEU A 99 7.67 -1.03 -8.41
C LEU A 99 8.35 0.28 -8.07
N VAL A 100 9.53 0.16 -7.46
CA VAL A 100 10.36 1.32 -7.09
C VAL A 100 11.78 1.11 -7.57
N GLN A 101 12.50 2.21 -7.77
CA GLN A 101 13.90 2.21 -8.16
C GLN A 101 14.67 3.12 -7.23
N PRO A 102 15.90 2.77 -6.84
CA PRO A 102 16.75 3.71 -6.10
C PRO A 102 17.01 4.93 -6.97
N MET A 103 16.95 6.11 -6.37
CA MET A 103 17.21 7.36 -7.07
C MET A 103 18.59 7.33 -7.74
N GLY A 104 18.64 7.62 -9.04
CA GLY A 104 19.88 7.59 -9.81
C GLY A 104 20.30 6.20 -10.31
N HIS A 105 19.50 5.15 -10.04
CA HIS A 105 19.81 3.79 -10.44
C HIS A 105 18.61 3.14 -11.17
N PRO A 106 18.32 3.57 -12.41
CA PRO A 106 17.19 3.00 -13.17
C PRO A 106 17.40 1.55 -13.62
N ASP A 107 18.62 1.04 -13.47
CA ASP A 107 18.98 -0.36 -13.73
C ASP A 107 18.59 -1.32 -12.60
N VAL A 108 18.15 -0.78 -11.47
CA VAL A 108 17.72 -1.58 -10.31
C VAL A 108 16.21 -1.36 -10.09
N THR A 109 15.46 -2.46 -10.04
CA THR A 109 14.01 -2.39 -9.82
C THR A 109 13.61 -3.37 -8.72
N LEU A 110 12.83 -2.86 -7.76
CA LEU A 110 12.31 -3.61 -6.63
C LEU A 110 10.79 -3.61 -6.65
N GLN A 111 10.20 -4.70 -6.17
CA GLN A 111 8.77 -4.76 -5.91
C GLN A 111 8.54 -4.69 -4.40
N LEU A 112 7.68 -3.77 -3.97
CA LEU A 112 7.37 -3.60 -2.55
C LEU A 112 6.59 -4.79 -2.00
N ALA A 113 7.09 -5.39 -0.93
CA ALA A 113 6.40 -6.42 -0.17
C ALA A 113 5.66 -5.83 1.03
N THR A 114 6.08 -4.64 1.50
CA THR A 114 5.38 -3.83 2.49
C THR A 114 5.22 -2.42 1.92
N PRO A 115 4.25 -1.61 2.42
CA PRO A 115 4.10 -0.25 1.91
C PRO A 115 5.35 0.60 2.11
N LEU A 116 5.61 1.51 1.18
CA LEU A 116 6.66 2.52 1.33
C LEU A 116 6.11 3.65 2.18
N ILE A 117 6.54 3.71 3.42
CA ILE A 117 6.11 4.71 4.40
C ILE A 117 7.30 5.61 4.70
N LYS A 118 7.07 6.92 4.70
CA LYS A 118 8.11 7.91 4.99
C LYS A 118 8.77 7.62 6.33
N ASP A 119 10.11 7.68 6.35
CA ASP A 119 10.95 7.48 7.53
C ASP A 119 10.82 6.09 8.20
N ASP A 120 10.35 5.10 7.45
CA ASP A 120 10.24 3.73 7.95
C ASP A 120 10.94 2.74 7.02
N CYS A 121 11.30 1.58 7.56
CA CYS A 121 11.88 0.50 6.78
C CYS A 121 10.79 -0.23 6.00
N PHE A 122 11.14 -0.77 4.85
CA PHE A 122 10.23 -1.58 4.06
C PHE A 122 10.91 -2.86 3.58
N SER A 123 10.10 -3.87 3.27
CA SER A 123 10.56 -5.11 2.65
C SER A 123 10.26 -5.08 1.17
N SER A 124 11.14 -5.67 0.38
CA SER A 124 11.00 -5.69 -1.07
C SER A 124 11.67 -6.91 -1.67
N ARG A 125 11.34 -7.17 -2.94
CA ARG A 125 11.97 -8.21 -3.75
C ARG A 125 12.67 -7.55 -4.93
N ILE A 126 13.95 -7.91 -5.15
CA ILE A 126 14.70 -7.40 -6.29
C ILE A 126 14.24 -8.11 -7.55
N LEU A 127 13.79 -7.37 -8.55
CA LEU A 127 13.38 -7.90 -9.85
C LEU A 127 14.52 -7.82 -10.87
N GLU A 128 15.37 -6.80 -10.78
CA GLU A 128 16.55 -6.67 -11.63
C GLU A 128 17.64 -5.85 -10.93
N GLY A 129 18.88 -6.10 -11.26
CA GLY A 129 20.03 -5.35 -10.79
C GLY A 129 20.47 -5.72 -9.38
N GLU A 130 21.42 -4.96 -8.86
CA GLU A 130 21.96 -5.12 -7.51
C GLU A 130 21.73 -3.85 -6.70
N MET A 131 21.39 -3.99 -5.43
CA MET A 131 21.17 -2.88 -4.55
C MET A 131 22.44 -2.04 -4.39
N PRO A 132 22.43 -0.74 -4.69
CA PRO A 132 23.57 0.13 -4.46
C PRO A 132 23.82 0.31 -2.97
N LYS A 133 25.07 0.66 -2.62
CA LYS A 133 25.47 0.85 -1.21
C LYS A 133 24.79 2.03 -0.55
N ASP A 134 24.63 3.13 -1.30
CA ASP A 134 24.05 4.37 -0.79
C ASP A 134 22.79 4.73 -1.58
N VAL A 135 21.64 4.60 -0.95
CA VAL A 135 20.36 4.98 -1.56
C VAL A 135 19.89 6.27 -0.90
N LYS A 136 19.77 7.34 -1.71
CA LYS A 136 19.35 8.67 -1.23
C LYS A 136 17.84 8.87 -1.26
N GLY A 137 17.13 8.02 -1.98
CA GLY A 137 15.69 8.10 -2.09
C GLY A 137 15.17 7.05 -3.07
N TRP A 138 13.86 7.02 -3.22
CA TRP A 138 13.17 6.03 -4.04
C TRP A 138 12.26 6.70 -5.05
N VAL A 139 12.27 6.20 -6.27
CA VAL A 139 11.37 6.63 -7.34
C VAL A 139 10.31 5.57 -7.49
N VAL A 140 9.04 5.94 -7.33
CA VAL A 140 7.90 5.04 -7.55
C VAL A 140 7.54 5.13 -9.03
N LEU A 141 7.51 4.00 -9.71
CA LEU A 141 7.15 3.96 -11.13
C LEU A 141 5.66 4.26 -11.28
N SER A 142 5.31 5.02 -12.33
CA SER A 142 3.92 5.20 -12.71
C SER A 142 3.34 3.87 -13.21
N ASP A 143 2.02 3.77 -13.28
CA ASP A 143 1.36 2.55 -13.77
C ASP A 143 1.85 2.18 -15.18
N THR A 144 2.02 3.18 -16.04
CA THR A 144 2.52 2.96 -17.42
C THR A 144 3.96 2.45 -17.40
N GLU A 145 4.83 3.09 -16.63
CA GLU A 145 6.23 2.68 -16.49
C GLU A 145 6.34 1.28 -15.89
N GLU A 146 5.52 0.97 -14.91
CA GLU A 146 5.49 -0.34 -14.28
C GLU A 146 5.08 -1.43 -15.27
N LYS A 147 4.03 -1.20 -16.06
CA LYS A 147 3.58 -2.15 -17.08
C LYS A 147 4.67 -2.43 -18.12
N GLU A 148 5.35 -1.38 -18.58
CA GLU A 148 6.47 -1.52 -19.51
C GLU A 148 7.61 -2.32 -18.90
N LYS A 149 7.96 -2.02 -17.65
CA LYS A 149 9.03 -2.71 -16.93
C LYS A 149 8.70 -4.19 -16.72
N ARG A 150 7.46 -4.50 -16.31
CA ARG A 150 7.01 -5.89 -16.14
C ARG A 150 7.04 -6.67 -17.44
N LYS A 151 6.72 -6.01 -18.54
CA LYS A 151 6.80 -6.58 -19.87
C LYS A 151 8.25 -6.93 -20.24
N GLU A 152 9.18 -6.00 -20.02
CA GLU A 152 10.62 -6.22 -20.22
C GLU A 152 11.14 -7.39 -19.39
N LEU A 153 10.62 -7.56 -18.17
CA LEU A 153 11.04 -8.61 -17.25
C LEU A 153 10.30 -9.94 -17.50
N GLY A 154 9.39 -9.99 -18.48
CA GLY A 154 8.65 -11.20 -18.84
C GLY A 154 7.52 -11.55 -17.86
N GLU A 155 7.05 -10.62 -17.04
CA GLU A 155 5.97 -10.85 -16.07
C GLU A 155 4.56 -10.58 -16.63
N LEU A 156 4.47 -10.03 -17.84
CA LEU A 156 3.19 -9.78 -18.51
C LEU A 156 3.12 -10.46 -19.85
#